data_4aaf016d23c34509637d4137ff0af114
#
_entry.id   4aaf016d23c34509637d4137ff0af114
#
_cell.length_a   1.000
_cell.length_b   1.000
_cell.length_c   1.000
_cell.angle_alpha   90.00
_cell.angle_beta   90.00
_cell.angle_gamma   90.00
#
_symmetry.space_group_name_H-M   'P 1'
#
loop_
_entity.id
_entity.type
_entity.pdbx_description
1 polymer ?
#
loop_
_entity_poly.entity_id
_entity_poly.type
_entity_poly.pdbx_seq_one_letter_code
_entity_poly.pdbx_strand_id
1 'polypeptide(L)'
;MASPIQSTKLWARGYFDRMGCRWSFWLLQYLLLMSAGQPITLAQQSSDPSTRAGMLIWPEPRPVEDVRFVDGEGKPRSLADFRGKVVLLNLWATWCAPCRQEMPTLDRLQEKLGGNDFQVIALSLDQDGVPVVRDFYQEFGIQHLRIFVDEPMQAIQSLGAFGLPVTLLLDLEGREVGRKAGVAEWDSPEVIEYVQAVIASTPSVRDEP
;
A
#
# COMPACT_ATOMS: atom_id res chain seq x y z
N MET A 1 77.36 16.54 -17.35
CA MET A 1 78.52 15.81 -16.87
C MET A 1 78.01 14.55 -16.18
N ALA A 2 78.26 13.49 -16.84
CA ALA A 2 78.78 12.18 -16.38
C ALA A 2 77.82 11.30 -15.57
N SER A 3 77.34 10.26 -16.30
CA SER A 3 77.12 8.89 -15.83
C SER A 3 78.39 8.35 -15.12
N PRO A 4 78.46 7.09 -14.62
CA PRO A 4 77.60 5.92 -14.81
C PRO A 4 77.61 4.92 -13.61
N ILE A 5 77.11 3.70 -13.91
CA ILE A 5 77.59 2.34 -13.56
C ILE A 5 76.76 1.60 -12.55
N GLN A 6 76.00 0.65 -13.03
CA GLN A 6 76.21 -0.79 -13.23
C GLN A 6 76.39 -1.65 -11.97
N SER A 7 75.62 -2.72 -12.05
CA SER A 7 75.76 -4.07 -11.53
C SER A 7 75.42 -4.29 -10.05
N THR A 8 74.45 -5.21 -9.79
CA THR A 8 74.79 -6.65 -9.77
C THR A 8 73.49 -7.48 -9.79
N LYS A 9 73.40 -8.27 -10.86
CA LYS A 9 72.58 -9.53 -10.87
C LYS A 9 73.28 -10.49 -9.92
N LEU A 10 72.45 -11.31 -9.31
CA LEU A 10 72.73 -12.60 -8.67
C LEU A 10 72.17 -12.62 -7.26
N TRP A 11 70.97 -13.13 -7.15
CA TRP A 11 70.47 -13.90 -6.02
C TRP A 11 68.95 -14.19 -6.24
N ALA A 12 68.66 -14.95 -7.28
CA ALA A 12 67.31 -15.47 -7.48
C ALA A 12 67.32 -16.82 -8.20
N ARG A 13 67.98 -17.77 -7.58
CA ARG A 13 67.85 -19.17 -8.00
C ARG A 13 67.91 -20.01 -6.72
N GLY A 14 66.75 -20.50 -6.27
CA GLY A 14 66.76 -21.52 -5.23
C GLY A 14 65.63 -21.52 -4.23
N TYR A 15 64.48 -20.91 -4.52
CA TYR A 15 63.39 -20.99 -3.55
C TYR A 15 62.05 -21.47 -4.14
N PHE A 16 62.01 -22.02 -5.37
CA PHE A 16 60.77 -22.36 -6.04
C PHE A 16 60.43 -23.83 -6.15
N ASP A 17 61.20 -24.73 -5.52
CA ASP A 17 61.03 -26.16 -5.79
C ASP A 17 60.55 -27.03 -4.61
N ARG A 18 59.98 -26.46 -3.57
CA ARG A 18 59.41 -27.24 -2.45
C ARG A 18 57.98 -26.91 -2.01
N MET A 19 57.25 -26.06 -2.72
CA MET A 19 55.87 -25.75 -2.36
C MET A 19 54.83 -26.10 -3.44
N GLY A 20 55.20 -26.91 -4.43
CA GLY A 20 54.39 -27.19 -5.61
C GLY A 20 53.30 -28.28 -5.50
N CYS A 21 53.14 -28.95 -4.36
CA CYS A 21 52.27 -30.13 -4.33
C CYS A 21 51.17 -30.16 -3.27
N ARG A 22 51.02 -29.11 -2.46
CA ARG A 22 50.00 -29.11 -1.40
C ARG A 22 48.83 -28.13 -1.65
N TRP A 23 48.94 -27.23 -2.61
CA TRP A 23 47.87 -26.24 -2.91
C TRP A 23 46.88 -26.76 -3.95
N SER A 24 47.23 -27.74 -4.78
CA SER A 24 46.33 -28.27 -5.79
C SER A 24 45.21 -29.13 -5.19
N PHE A 25 45.41 -29.74 -4.02
CA PHE A 25 44.35 -30.51 -3.36
C PHE A 25 43.31 -29.65 -2.66
N TRP A 26 43.67 -28.46 -2.17
CA TRP A 26 42.74 -27.56 -1.50
C TRP A 26 41.86 -26.78 -2.48
N LEU A 27 42.36 -26.44 -3.66
CA LEU A 27 41.59 -25.77 -4.71
C LEU A 27 40.52 -26.67 -5.35
N LEU A 28 40.83 -27.98 -5.52
CA LEU A 28 39.86 -28.95 -6.02
C LEU A 28 38.74 -29.24 -5.01
N GLN A 29 39.05 -29.22 -3.73
CA GLN A 29 38.06 -29.42 -2.67
C GLN A 29 37.16 -28.19 -2.48
N TYR A 30 37.69 -26.99 -2.72
CA TYR A 30 36.92 -25.75 -2.69
C TYR A 30 35.97 -25.60 -3.89
N LEU A 31 36.39 -26.08 -5.08
CA LEU A 31 35.56 -26.09 -6.29
C LEU A 31 34.42 -27.14 -6.23
N LEU A 32 34.59 -28.24 -5.52
CA LEU A 32 33.56 -29.25 -5.32
C LEU A 32 32.51 -28.85 -4.27
N LEU A 33 32.85 -27.97 -3.34
CA LEU A 33 31.92 -27.45 -2.33
C LEU A 33 31.05 -26.29 -2.85
N MET A 34 31.45 -25.61 -3.95
CA MET A 34 30.69 -24.54 -4.57
C MET A 34 29.68 -25.03 -5.62
N SER A 35 29.68 -26.33 -5.98
CA SER A 35 28.72 -26.91 -6.93
C SER A 35 27.47 -27.51 -6.28
N ALA A 36 27.34 -27.43 -4.94
CA ALA A 36 26.08 -27.66 -4.29
C ALA A 36 25.20 -26.41 -4.57
N GLY A 37 24.48 -26.45 -5.71
CA GLY A 37 23.49 -25.47 -6.06
C GLY A 37 22.57 -25.27 -4.86
N GLN A 38 22.72 -24.16 -4.17
CA GLN A 38 21.73 -23.75 -3.17
C GLN A 38 20.42 -23.60 -3.92
N PRO A 39 19.34 -24.27 -3.51
CA PRO A 39 18.05 -23.95 -4.08
C PRO A 39 17.85 -22.47 -3.84
N ILE A 40 17.62 -21.71 -4.91
CA ILE A 40 17.10 -20.35 -4.81
C ILE A 40 15.77 -20.51 -4.10
N THR A 41 15.78 -20.39 -2.79
CA THR A 41 14.56 -20.24 -2.00
C THR A 41 13.97 -18.96 -2.52
N LEU A 42 12.93 -19.08 -3.36
CA LEU A 42 12.08 -17.97 -3.70
C LEU A 42 11.77 -17.31 -2.36
N ALA A 43 12.17 -16.04 -2.26
CA ALA A 43 12.02 -15.25 -1.05
C ALA A 43 10.60 -15.48 -0.56
N GLN A 44 10.46 -16.15 0.59
CA GLN A 44 9.25 -16.13 1.35
C GLN A 44 8.98 -14.65 1.61
N GLN A 45 8.03 -14.11 0.85
CA GLN A 45 7.39 -12.87 1.23
C GLN A 45 6.83 -13.16 2.62
N SER A 46 7.55 -12.72 3.63
CA SER A 46 7.05 -12.68 4.99
C SER A 46 5.87 -11.71 4.95
N SER A 47 4.67 -12.25 4.75
CA SER A 47 3.45 -11.52 4.95
C SER A 47 3.41 -11.22 6.45
N ASP A 48 3.82 -10.01 6.81
CA ASP A 48 3.62 -9.49 8.15
C ASP A 48 2.12 -9.65 8.47
N PRO A 49 1.75 -10.41 9.50
CA PRO A 49 0.34 -10.65 9.83
C PRO A 49 -0.42 -9.36 10.14
N SER A 50 0.30 -8.25 10.39
CA SER A 50 -0.28 -6.92 10.55
C SER A 50 -0.57 -6.20 9.23
N THR A 51 -0.22 -6.79 8.06
CA THR A 51 -0.42 -6.17 6.75
C THR A 51 -1.15 -7.11 5.82
N ARG A 52 -2.29 -6.68 5.28
CA ARG A 52 -3.06 -7.40 4.25
C ARG A 52 -3.49 -6.45 3.15
N ALA A 53 -3.41 -6.89 1.92
CA ALA A 53 -3.75 -6.07 0.74
C ALA A 53 -3.05 -4.69 0.77
N GLY A 54 -1.80 -4.63 1.27
CA GLY A 54 -1.05 -3.40 1.42
C GLY A 54 -1.56 -2.44 2.50
N MET A 55 -2.55 -2.83 3.30
CA MET A 55 -3.09 -2.07 4.43
C MET A 55 -2.51 -2.56 5.75
N LEU A 56 -2.24 -1.64 6.67
CA LEU A 56 -1.98 -1.95 8.07
C LEU A 56 -3.30 -2.34 8.73
N ILE A 57 -3.36 -3.55 9.32
CA ILE A 57 -4.56 -4.10 9.94
C ILE A 57 -4.45 -4.00 11.46
N TRP A 58 -5.53 -3.56 12.09
CA TRP A 58 -5.58 -3.46 13.55
C TRP A 58 -5.96 -4.80 14.17
N PRO A 59 -5.30 -5.24 15.26
CA PRO A 59 -5.70 -6.44 15.98
C PRO A 59 -7.13 -6.37 16.52
N GLU A 60 -7.58 -5.15 16.88
CA GLU A 60 -8.93 -4.85 17.33
C GLU A 60 -9.45 -3.59 16.63
N PRO A 61 -10.74 -3.56 16.24
CA PRO A 61 -11.34 -2.38 15.62
C PRO A 61 -11.23 -1.14 16.51
N ARG A 62 -10.90 0.00 15.93
CA ARG A 62 -10.70 1.28 16.63
C ARG A 62 -11.89 2.21 16.42
N PRO A 63 -12.35 2.93 17.45
CA PRO A 63 -13.39 3.93 17.27
C PRO A 63 -12.90 5.06 16.34
N VAL A 64 -13.81 5.54 15.51
CA VAL A 64 -13.59 6.66 14.58
C VAL A 64 -14.55 7.80 14.94
N GLU A 65 -14.04 9.02 14.93
CA GLU A 65 -14.90 10.22 15.08
C GLU A 65 -15.88 10.32 13.91
N ASP A 66 -17.11 10.78 14.21
CA ASP A 66 -18.13 11.00 13.19
C ASP A 66 -17.80 12.27 12.39
N VAL A 67 -17.23 12.10 11.22
CA VAL A 67 -16.88 13.18 10.31
C VAL A 67 -18.12 13.63 9.53
N ARG A 68 -18.31 14.94 9.43
CA ARG A 68 -19.41 15.57 8.68
C ARG A 68 -18.90 16.13 7.36
N PHE A 69 -19.70 16.00 6.31
CA PHE A 69 -19.39 16.43 4.95
C PHE A 69 -20.68 16.68 4.17
N VAL A 70 -20.58 17.07 2.91
CA VAL A 70 -21.73 17.19 2.01
C VAL A 70 -21.64 16.20 0.86
N ASP A 71 -22.79 15.79 0.32
CA ASP A 71 -22.86 15.00 -0.90
C ASP A 71 -22.85 15.90 -2.16
N GLY A 72 -22.91 15.26 -3.35
CA GLY A 72 -22.87 15.94 -4.65
C GLY A 72 -24.01 16.93 -4.90
N GLU A 73 -25.08 16.87 -4.11
CA GLU A 73 -26.22 17.80 -4.12
C GLU A 73 -26.10 18.87 -3.03
N GLY A 74 -24.98 18.87 -2.27
CA GLY A 74 -24.78 19.81 -1.15
C GLY A 74 -25.54 19.45 0.13
N LYS A 75 -26.10 18.24 0.20
CA LYS A 75 -26.86 17.80 1.38
C LYS A 75 -25.89 17.34 2.47
N PRO A 76 -26.09 17.75 3.74
CA PRO A 76 -25.30 17.31 4.87
C PRO A 76 -25.35 15.78 5.06
N ARG A 77 -24.19 15.19 5.28
CA ARG A 77 -23.96 13.76 5.53
C ARG A 77 -22.96 13.59 6.66
N SER A 78 -22.91 12.39 7.22
CA SER A 78 -21.86 12.01 8.15
C SER A 78 -21.45 10.53 7.94
N LEU A 79 -20.34 10.10 8.54
CA LEU A 79 -19.94 8.69 8.50
C LEU A 79 -20.98 7.79 9.17
N ALA A 80 -21.70 8.29 10.16
CA ALA A 80 -22.77 7.55 10.84
C ALA A 80 -23.90 7.12 9.89
N ASP A 81 -24.14 7.86 8.80
CA ASP A 81 -25.16 7.52 7.78
C ASP A 81 -24.85 6.23 7.02
N PHE A 82 -23.62 5.73 7.12
CA PHE A 82 -23.14 4.55 6.41
C PHE A 82 -22.96 3.33 7.32
N ARG A 83 -23.34 3.42 8.59
CA ARG A 83 -23.37 2.26 9.47
C ARG A 83 -24.27 1.15 8.90
N GLY A 84 -23.88 -0.09 9.15
CA GLY A 84 -24.49 -1.24 8.51
C GLY A 84 -23.88 -1.61 7.17
N LYS A 85 -22.85 -0.86 6.73
CA LYS A 85 -22.00 -1.19 5.56
C LYS A 85 -20.54 -1.20 5.94
N VAL A 86 -19.76 -2.07 5.32
CA VAL A 86 -18.32 -1.92 5.28
C VAL A 86 -17.98 -0.72 4.39
N VAL A 87 -17.17 0.20 4.89
CA VAL A 87 -16.83 1.44 4.18
C VAL A 87 -15.33 1.50 3.90
N LEU A 88 -14.97 1.74 2.65
CA LEU A 88 -13.62 2.15 2.28
C LEU A 88 -13.62 3.68 2.17
N LEU A 89 -13.16 4.35 3.22
CA LEU A 89 -13.07 5.81 3.30
C LEU A 89 -11.70 6.27 2.83
N ASN A 90 -11.66 6.95 1.68
CA ASN A 90 -10.45 7.51 1.11
C ASN A 90 -10.46 9.04 1.22
N LEU A 91 -9.44 9.63 1.84
CA LEU A 91 -9.22 11.07 1.87
C LEU A 91 -8.34 11.49 0.70
N TRP A 92 -8.82 12.40 -0.12
CA TRP A 92 -8.16 12.82 -1.34
C TRP A 92 -8.43 14.29 -1.68
N ALA A 93 -7.81 14.81 -2.75
CA ALA A 93 -8.13 16.11 -3.32
C ALA A 93 -7.74 16.16 -4.81
N THR A 94 -8.38 17.05 -5.57
CA THR A 94 -8.10 17.20 -7.02
C THR A 94 -6.68 17.72 -7.30
N TRP A 95 -6.11 18.51 -6.40
CA TRP A 95 -4.74 19.03 -6.48
C TRP A 95 -3.67 18.00 -6.01
N CYS A 96 -4.08 16.88 -5.41
CA CYS A 96 -3.18 15.84 -4.92
C CYS A 96 -2.83 14.87 -6.06
N ALA A 97 -1.66 15.03 -6.68
CA ALA A 97 -1.24 14.21 -7.83
C ALA A 97 -1.24 12.69 -7.54
N PRO A 98 -0.72 12.17 -6.40
CA PRO A 98 -0.81 10.75 -6.10
C PRO A 98 -2.26 10.28 -5.88
N CYS A 99 -3.15 11.11 -5.31
CA CYS A 99 -4.56 10.76 -5.13
C CYS A 99 -5.26 10.52 -6.48
N ARG A 100 -5.00 11.41 -7.47
CA ARG A 100 -5.59 11.32 -8.80
C ARG A 100 -5.27 9.99 -9.50
N GLN A 101 -4.10 9.40 -9.22
CA GLN A 101 -3.67 8.13 -9.82
C GLN A 101 -4.52 6.95 -9.35
N GLU A 102 -4.99 6.95 -8.11
CA GLU A 102 -5.78 5.84 -7.57
C GLU A 102 -7.29 5.95 -7.78
N MET A 103 -7.81 7.14 -8.10
CA MET A 103 -9.26 7.37 -8.28
C MET A 103 -9.93 6.39 -9.26
N PRO A 104 -9.34 6.07 -10.44
CA PRO A 104 -9.94 5.09 -11.34
C PRO A 104 -10.02 3.67 -10.74
N THR A 105 -9.09 3.30 -9.86
CA THR A 105 -9.10 1.98 -9.19
C THR A 105 -10.16 1.92 -8.09
N LEU A 106 -10.38 3.03 -7.37
CA LEU A 106 -11.48 3.18 -6.41
C LEU A 106 -12.85 3.12 -7.11
N ASP A 107 -12.97 3.75 -8.28
CA ASP A 107 -14.20 3.72 -9.08
C ASP A 107 -14.55 2.30 -9.51
N ARG A 108 -13.57 1.55 -10.03
CA ARG A 108 -13.77 0.14 -10.41
C ARG A 108 -14.02 -0.78 -9.20
N LEU A 109 -13.44 -0.49 -8.03
CA LEU A 109 -13.77 -1.21 -6.81
C LEU A 109 -15.23 -0.96 -6.40
N GLN A 110 -15.68 0.30 -6.47
CA GLN A 110 -17.07 0.66 -6.21
C GLN A 110 -18.02 -0.02 -7.20
N GLU A 111 -17.67 -0.08 -8.48
CA GLU A 111 -18.44 -0.81 -9.50
C GLU A 111 -18.60 -2.29 -9.14
N LYS A 112 -17.50 -2.93 -8.74
CA LYS A 112 -17.45 -4.38 -8.47
C LYS A 112 -18.14 -4.80 -7.17
N LEU A 113 -17.97 -4.03 -6.10
CA LEU A 113 -18.40 -4.41 -4.75
C LEU A 113 -19.49 -3.51 -4.16
N GLY A 114 -19.68 -2.32 -4.73
CA GLY A 114 -20.64 -1.34 -4.22
C GLY A 114 -22.06 -1.89 -4.16
N GLY A 115 -22.75 -1.65 -3.05
CA GLY A 115 -24.11 -2.18 -2.86
C GLY A 115 -24.67 -1.91 -1.47
N ASN A 116 -25.46 -2.86 -0.99
CA ASN A 116 -26.06 -2.74 0.33
C ASN A 116 -25.06 -2.94 1.46
N ASP A 117 -24.02 -3.76 1.22
CA ASP A 117 -23.10 -4.20 2.27
C ASP A 117 -21.74 -3.50 2.20
N PHE A 118 -21.44 -2.78 1.10
CA PHE A 118 -20.18 -2.09 0.88
C PHE A 118 -20.36 -0.74 0.18
N GLN A 119 -19.53 0.23 0.56
CA GLN A 119 -19.48 1.56 -0.06
C GLN A 119 -18.04 2.11 -0.06
N VAL A 120 -17.58 2.61 -1.20
CA VAL A 120 -16.42 3.51 -1.26
C VAL A 120 -16.89 4.93 -1.01
N ILE A 121 -16.29 5.61 -0.04
CA ILE A 121 -16.46 7.03 0.23
C ILE A 121 -15.14 7.73 -0.14
N ALA A 122 -15.06 8.25 -1.36
CA ALA A 122 -13.97 9.12 -1.77
C ALA A 122 -14.28 10.55 -1.28
N LEU A 123 -13.82 10.88 -0.06
CA LEU A 123 -14.07 12.15 0.59
C LEU A 123 -13.03 13.18 0.13
N SER A 124 -13.47 14.12 -0.70
CA SER A 124 -12.64 15.22 -1.18
C SER A 124 -12.44 16.28 -0.08
N LEU A 125 -11.22 16.80 -0.03
CA LEU A 125 -10.81 17.90 0.85
C LEU A 125 -10.60 19.20 0.06
N ASP A 126 -11.25 19.31 -1.10
CA ASP A 126 -11.18 20.51 -1.91
C ASP A 126 -12.02 21.63 -1.29
N GLN A 127 -11.40 22.77 -1.02
CA GLN A 127 -12.09 23.95 -0.47
C GLN A 127 -13.00 24.62 -1.49
N ASP A 128 -12.79 24.37 -2.78
CA ASP A 128 -13.66 24.84 -3.86
C ASP A 128 -14.96 24.01 -4.00
N GLY A 129 -15.12 23.00 -3.15
CA GLY A 129 -16.36 22.27 -2.96
C GLY A 129 -16.75 21.30 -4.09
N VAL A 130 -18.04 21.02 -4.16
CA VAL A 130 -18.62 20.05 -5.09
C VAL A 130 -18.29 20.32 -6.58
N PRO A 131 -18.27 21.56 -7.07
CA PRO A 131 -18.04 21.84 -8.50
C PRO A 131 -16.70 21.29 -9.02
N VAL A 132 -15.60 21.54 -8.31
CA VAL A 132 -14.26 21.09 -8.75
C VAL A 132 -14.15 19.57 -8.76
N VAL A 133 -14.78 18.88 -7.82
CA VAL A 133 -14.82 17.40 -7.77
C VAL A 133 -15.64 16.85 -8.93
N ARG A 134 -16.78 17.50 -9.26
CA ARG A 134 -17.63 17.10 -10.38
C ARG A 134 -16.88 17.24 -11.71
N ASP A 135 -16.19 18.35 -11.92
CA ASP A 135 -15.38 18.57 -13.13
C ASP A 135 -14.26 17.52 -13.24
N PHE A 136 -13.59 17.20 -12.13
CA PHE A 136 -12.61 16.14 -12.08
C PHE A 136 -13.22 14.78 -12.46
N TYR A 137 -14.38 14.41 -11.90
CA TYR A 137 -15.03 13.14 -12.22
C TYR A 137 -15.38 13.04 -13.70
N GLN A 138 -15.84 14.12 -14.32
CA GLN A 138 -16.12 14.18 -15.75
C GLN A 138 -14.84 14.05 -16.59
N GLU A 139 -13.77 14.76 -16.22
CA GLU A 139 -12.49 14.73 -16.94
C GLU A 139 -11.84 13.34 -16.91
N PHE A 140 -11.91 12.66 -15.74
CA PHE A 140 -11.24 11.38 -15.51
C PHE A 140 -12.16 10.16 -15.72
N GLY A 141 -13.41 10.36 -16.13
CA GLY A 141 -14.36 9.29 -16.42
C GLY A 141 -14.77 8.48 -15.19
N ILE A 142 -14.82 9.09 -14.01
CA ILE A 142 -15.30 8.49 -12.76
C ILE A 142 -16.83 8.41 -12.82
N GLN A 143 -17.41 7.21 -12.69
CA GLN A 143 -18.83 6.96 -12.95
C GLN A 143 -19.56 6.31 -11.77
N HIS A 144 -18.88 5.54 -10.93
CA HIS A 144 -19.49 4.72 -9.88
C HIS A 144 -19.31 5.34 -8.49
N LEU A 145 -18.32 6.24 -8.32
CA LEU A 145 -18.11 6.96 -7.07
C LEU A 145 -19.12 8.10 -6.93
N ARG A 146 -19.71 8.20 -5.74
CA ARG A 146 -20.50 9.37 -5.36
C ARG A 146 -19.59 10.51 -4.93
N ILE A 147 -20.02 11.75 -5.16
CA ILE A 147 -19.29 12.94 -4.71
C ILE A 147 -19.58 13.16 -3.23
N PHE A 148 -18.52 13.28 -2.44
CA PHE A 148 -18.54 13.69 -1.04
C PHE A 148 -17.41 14.69 -0.80
N VAL A 149 -17.71 15.79 -0.09
CA VAL A 149 -16.75 16.88 0.12
C VAL A 149 -16.77 17.37 1.57
N ASP A 150 -15.60 17.46 2.16
CA ASP A 150 -15.31 18.10 3.44
C ASP A 150 -14.53 19.40 3.18
N GLU A 151 -15.25 20.47 2.81
CA GLU A 151 -14.65 21.79 2.51
C GLU A 151 -13.81 22.35 3.68
N PRO A 152 -14.21 22.20 4.95
CA PRO A 152 -13.39 22.64 6.08
C PRO A 152 -12.15 21.79 6.34
N MET A 153 -11.97 20.67 5.63
CA MET A 153 -10.85 19.72 5.79
C MET A 153 -10.73 19.15 7.22
N GLN A 154 -11.85 18.99 7.92
CA GLN A 154 -11.88 18.51 9.31
C GLN A 154 -11.49 17.03 9.41
N ALA A 155 -11.80 16.25 8.38
CA ALA A 155 -11.49 14.83 8.33
C ALA A 155 -10.01 14.52 8.54
N ILE A 156 -9.09 15.37 8.07
CA ILE A 156 -7.65 15.17 8.27
C ILE A 156 -7.33 15.08 9.76
N GLN A 157 -7.82 16.03 10.55
CA GLN A 157 -7.55 16.10 11.98
C GLN A 157 -8.30 15.00 12.75
N SER A 158 -9.60 14.88 12.50
CA SER A 158 -10.48 13.92 13.19
C SER A 158 -10.06 12.46 12.97
N LEU A 159 -9.53 12.16 11.79
CA LEU A 159 -9.10 10.80 11.45
C LEU A 159 -7.59 10.57 11.62
N GLY A 160 -6.87 11.56 12.14
CA GLY A 160 -5.42 11.46 12.37
C GLY A 160 -4.64 11.18 11.08
N ALA A 161 -4.99 11.83 9.98
CA ALA A 161 -4.27 11.74 8.71
C ALA A 161 -3.13 12.76 8.68
N PHE A 162 -1.93 12.33 8.28
CA PHE A 162 -0.74 13.19 8.19
C PHE A 162 -0.35 13.55 6.75
N GLY A 163 -1.18 13.19 5.78
CA GLY A 163 -0.95 13.45 4.35
C GLY A 163 -2.00 12.77 3.49
N LEU A 164 -1.94 12.98 2.17
CA LEU A 164 -2.87 12.41 1.19
C LEU A 164 -2.12 11.57 0.16
N PRO A 165 -2.75 10.49 -0.35
CA PRO A 165 -4.02 9.93 0.10
C PRO A 165 -3.87 9.12 1.39
N VAL A 166 -4.94 9.02 2.16
CA VAL A 166 -5.10 8.10 3.29
C VAL A 166 -6.43 7.38 3.14
N THR A 167 -6.41 6.06 3.31
CA THR A 167 -7.61 5.22 3.20
C THR A 167 -7.80 4.43 4.48
N LEU A 168 -9.00 4.45 5.02
CA LEU A 168 -9.43 3.66 6.17
C LEU A 168 -10.44 2.62 5.70
N LEU A 169 -10.35 1.40 6.22
CA LEU A 169 -11.39 0.41 6.10
C LEU A 169 -12.18 0.38 7.39
N LEU A 170 -13.50 0.61 7.29
CA LEU A 170 -14.41 0.65 8.43
C LEU A 170 -15.35 -0.57 8.38
N ASP A 171 -15.63 -1.12 9.56
CA ASP A 171 -16.62 -2.21 9.73
C ASP A 171 -18.08 -1.69 9.74
N LEU A 172 -19.05 -2.60 9.94
CA LEU A 172 -20.47 -2.24 9.95
C LEU A 172 -20.84 -1.26 11.06
N GLU A 173 -20.10 -1.24 12.16
CA GLU A 173 -20.28 -0.32 13.27
C GLU A 173 -19.59 1.02 13.06
N GLY A 174 -18.85 1.19 11.93
CA GLY A 174 -18.09 2.38 11.59
C GLY A 174 -16.77 2.48 12.34
N ARG A 175 -16.20 1.36 12.83
CA ARG A 175 -14.90 1.30 13.49
C ARG A 175 -13.80 0.99 12.46
N GLU A 176 -12.65 1.57 12.62
CA GLU A 176 -11.50 1.34 11.75
C GLU A 176 -10.89 -0.04 12.03
N VAL A 177 -10.85 -0.89 11.00
CA VAL A 177 -10.21 -2.22 11.03
C VAL A 177 -8.87 -2.24 10.31
N GLY A 178 -8.60 -1.26 9.47
CA GLY A 178 -7.33 -1.14 8.78
C GLY A 178 -7.12 0.22 8.12
N ARG A 179 -5.85 0.53 7.80
CA ARG A 179 -5.44 1.80 7.22
C ARG A 179 -4.34 1.65 6.18
N LYS A 180 -4.41 2.48 5.15
CA LYS A 180 -3.36 2.65 4.15
C LYS A 180 -2.99 4.12 4.04
N ALA A 181 -1.70 4.44 4.20
CA ALA A 181 -1.15 5.73 3.80
C ALA A 181 -0.47 5.60 2.43
N GLY A 182 -0.73 6.57 1.56
CA GLY A 182 -0.22 6.57 0.18
C GLY A 182 -1.06 5.74 -0.79
N VAL A 183 -0.65 5.76 -2.05
CA VAL A 183 -1.36 5.19 -3.21
C VAL A 183 -1.48 3.67 -3.13
N ALA A 184 -2.58 3.13 -3.64
CA ALA A 184 -2.77 1.70 -3.85
C ALA A 184 -3.57 1.42 -5.13
N GLU A 185 -3.49 0.16 -5.60
CA GLU A 185 -4.37 -0.37 -6.64
C GLU A 185 -5.57 -1.05 -5.98
N TRP A 186 -6.66 -0.28 -5.82
CA TRP A 186 -7.82 -0.69 -5.02
C TRP A 186 -8.65 -1.79 -5.67
N ASP A 187 -8.60 -1.93 -6.99
CA ASP A 187 -9.30 -3.00 -7.74
C ASP A 187 -8.44 -4.24 -8.00
N SER A 188 -7.28 -4.36 -7.34
CA SER A 188 -6.45 -5.56 -7.39
C SER A 188 -7.19 -6.78 -6.80
N PRO A 189 -6.94 -8.00 -7.31
CA PRO A 189 -7.57 -9.21 -6.77
C PRO A 189 -7.39 -9.37 -5.26
N GLU A 190 -6.22 -9.04 -4.74
CA GLU A 190 -5.89 -9.14 -3.32
C GLU A 190 -6.75 -8.20 -2.45
N VAL A 191 -6.94 -6.94 -2.89
CA VAL A 191 -7.79 -5.97 -2.19
C VAL A 191 -9.26 -6.40 -2.24
N ILE A 192 -9.74 -6.82 -3.42
CA ILE A 192 -11.13 -7.28 -3.59
C ILE A 192 -11.43 -8.46 -2.67
N GLU A 193 -10.55 -9.47 -2.66
CA GLU A 193 -10.69 -10.66 -1.83
C GLU A 193 -10.69 -10.29 -0.33
N TYR A 194 -9.80 -9.38 0.07
CA TYR A 194 -9.73 -8.92 1.45
C TYR A 194 -11.00 -8.17 1.88
N VAL A 195 -11.48 -7.23 1.07
CA VAL A 195 -12.72 -6.48 1.35
C VAL A 195 -13.93 -7.43 1.42
N GLN A 196 -14.02 -8.39 0.51
CA GLN A 196 -15.07 -9.41 0.54
C GLN A 196 -15.02 -10.27 1.81
N ALA A 197 -13.81 -10.63 2.27
CA ALA A 197 -13.64 -11.36 3.53
C ALA A 197 -14.11 -10.53 4.73
N VAL A 198 -13.83 -9.20 4.75
CA VAL A 198 -14.32 -8.31 5.81
C VAL A 198 -15.85 -8.21 5.78
N ILE A 199 -16.45 -8.06 4.61
CA ILE A 199 -17.93 -8.05 4.45
C ILE A 199 -18.53 -9.35 5.00
N ALA A 200 -17.96 -10.49 4.64
CA ALA A 200 -18.48 -11.82 5.04
C ALA A 200 -18.25 -12.14 6.54
N SER A 201 -17.22 -11.57 7.16
CA SER A 201 -16.89 -11.84 8.57
C SER A 201 -17.73 -11.02 9.55
N THR A 202 -18.45 -10.01 9.05
CA THR A 202 -19.27 -9.14 9.90
C THR A 202 -20.72 -9.62 9.84
N PRO A 203 -21.34 -10.07 10.98
CA PRO A 203 -22.73 -10.53 11.00
C PRO A 203 -23.65 -9.42 10.50
N SER A 204 -24.48 -9.70 9.52
CA SER A 204 -25.48 -8.72 9.09
C SER A 204 -26.50 -8.53 10.21
N VAL A 205 -26.82 -7.28 10.55
CA VAL A 205 -27.88 -6.92 11.52
C VAL A 205 -29.26 -7.51 11.11
N ARG A 206 -29.34 -8.17 9.96
CA ARG A 206 -30.57 -8.75 9.40
C ARG A 206 -30.94 -10.13 9.97
N ASP A 207 -30.07 -10.73 10.78
CA ASP A 207 -30.27 -12.09 11.28
C ASP A 207 -30.66 -12.14 12.77
N GLU A 208 -31.00 -11.02 13.40
CA GLU A 208 -31.67 -11.05 14.69
C GLU A 208 -33.18 -11.17 14.47
N PRO A 209 -33.80 -12.24 15.04
CA PRO A 209 -35.24 -12.51 14.92
C PRO A 209 -36.12 -11.53 15.68
#